data_2b004abc5bc3d9b3a1d9816387075bde
#
_entry.id   2b004abc5bc3d9b3a1d9816387075bde
#
_cell.length_a   1.000
_cell.length_b   1.000
_cell.length_c   1.000
_cell.angle_alpha   90.00
_cell.angle_beta   90.00
_cell.angle_gamma   90.00
#
_symmetry.space_group_name_H-M   'P 1'
#
loop_
_entity.id
_entity.type
_entity.pdbx_description
1 polymer ?
#
loop_
_entity_poly.entity_id
_entity_poly.type
_entity_poly.pdbx_seq_one_letter_code
_entity_poly.pdbx_strand_id
1 'polypeptide(L)'
;MSGRVEDYLRYAKTNIRGTKKVKSRTASAAVSPMTYSRLTLYRGRESYIVDDAKAIDVFFGLREDIEKLSLANYFCELAGEFSPENTEAHEFLSLTLNLLHLLSEDKRSADFLKPVGELRMLALAGYMPDLAGCQSCGNELPDEPVFSLRHAGFFCRNCAPDGE
;
A
#
# COMPACT_ATOMS: atom_id res chain seq x y z
N MET A 1 15.01 -20.16 7.36
CA MET A 1 13.76 -19.62 7.90
C MET A 1 13.43 -18.42 7.04
N SER A 2 12.36 -18.52 6.22
CA SER A 2 11.92 -17.48 5.31
C SER A 2 11.41 -16.30 6.14
N GLY A 3 12.07 -15.14 6.04
CA GLY A 3 11.56 -13.90 6.60
C GLY A 3 10.22 -13.58 5.96
N ARG A 4 9.19 -13.36 6.78
CA ARG A 4 7.84 -13.10 6.30
C ARG A 4 7.74 -11.71 5.68
N VAL A 5 6.94 -11.58 4.65
CA VAL A 5 6.70 -10.32 3.92
C VAL A 5 6.16 -9.19 4.82
N GLU A 6 5.46 -9.53 5.90
CA GLU A 6 4.96 -8.62 6.93
C GLU A 6 6.06 -7.77 7.59
N ASP A 7 7.24 -8.35 7.72
CA ASP A 7 8.36 -7.65 8.32
C ASP A 7 8.79 -6.42 7.48
N TYR A 8 8.54 -6.42 6.18
CA TYR A 8 8.95 -5.33 5.27
C TYR A 8 8.08 -4.07 5.38
N LEU A 9 6.76 -4.22 5.39
CA LEU A 9 5.84 -3.08 5.50
C LEU A 9 5.81 -2.50 6.92
N ARG A 10 5.93 -3.36 7.92
CA ARG A 10 5.99 -2.96 9.32
C ARG A 10 7.29 -2.25 9.69
N TYR A 11 8.41 -2.59 9.05
CA TYR A 11 9.71 -1.96 9.28
C TYR A 11 9.85 -0.58 8.64
N ALA A 12 9.08 -0.23 7.63
CA ALA A 12 9.01 1.13 7.14
C ALA A 12 8.48 2.12 8.22
N LYS A 13 7.63 1.64 9.15
CA LYS A 13 7.10 2.43 10.28
C LYS A 13 7.87 2.29 11.58
N THR A 14 8.49 1.17 11.86
CA THR A 14 9.24 0.95 13.11
C THR A 14 10.72 1.28 12.91
N ASN A 15 11.25 2.15 13.75
CA ASN A 15 12.68 2.44 13.82
C ASN A 15 13.52 1.16 13.74
N ILE A 16 14.03 0.85 12.56
CA ILE A 16 15.01 -0.22 12.36
C ILE A 16 16.26 0.17 13.13
N ARG A 17 16.34 -0.28 14.37
CA ARG A 17 17.57 -0.14 15.17
C ARG A 17 18.61 -1.07 14.56
N GLY A 18 19.64 -0.50 13.98
CA GLY A 18 20.76 -1.28 13.45
C GLY A 18 21.24 -0.90 12.06
N THR A 19 20.47 -0.14 11.28
CA THR A 19 20.90 0.33 9.95
C THR A 19 22.21 1.13 9.97
N LYS A 20 22.52 1.82 11.09
CA LYS A 20 23.81 2.51 11.28
C LYS A 20 25.01 1.58 11.46
N LYS A 21 24.80 0.27 11.72
CA LYS A 21 25.89 -0.71 11.89
C LYS A 21 26.15 -1.55 10.64
N VAL A 22 25.28 -1.46 9.63
CA VAL A 22 25.48 -2.17 8.36
C VAL A 22 26.59 -1.45 7.58
N LYS A 23 27.81 -1.94 7.71
CA LYS A 23 29.03 -1.33 7.17
C LYS A 23 29.25 -1.53 5.67
N SER A 24 28.36 -2.20 4.97
CA SER A 24 28.46 -2.46 3.54
C SER A 24 27.77 -1.37 2.71
N ARG A 25 28.40 -0.91 1.62
CA ARG A 25 27.78 0.00 0.63
C ARG A 25 26.50 -0.58 0.03
N THR A 26 26.46 -1.89 -0.17
CA THR A 26 25.29 -2.64 -0.68
C THR A 26 24.11 -2.57 0.27
N ALA A 27 24.35 -2.69 1.56
CA ALA A 27 23.32 -2.61 2.57
C ALA A 27 22.80 -1.18 2.78
N SER A 28 23.61 -0.15 2.55
CA SER A 28 23.16 1.24 2.57
C SER A 28 22.16 1.54 1.45
N ALA A 29 22.37 1.00 0.25
CA ALA A 29 21.43 1.12 -0.86
C ALA A 29 20.09 0.39 -0.56
N ALA A 30 20.17 -0.77 0.08
CA ALA A 30 19.00 -1.58 0.41
C ALA A 30 18.07 -0.95 1.45
N VAL A 31 18.54 -0.01 2.25
CA VAL A 31 17.73 0.72 3.25
C VAL A 31 17.36 2.14 2.79
N SER A 32 17.65 2.48 1.54
CA SER A 32 17.27 3.76 0.96
C SER A 32 15.76 3.82 0.69
N PRO A 33 15.12 5.00 0.80
CA PRO A 33 13.72 5.16 0.44
C PRO A 33 13.44 4.67 -0.98
N MET A 34 12.23 4.16 -1.22
CA MET A 34 11.77 3.65 -2.51
C MET A 34 12.68 2.55 -3.08
N THR A 35 13.11 1.66 -2.20
CA THR A 35 13.89 0.47 -2.57
C THR A 35 13.16 -0.78 -2.06
N TYR A 36 12.84 -1.70 -2.97
CA TYR A 36 12.37 -3.04 -2.61
C TYR A 36 13.56 -3.89 -2.23
N SER A 37 13.58 -4.37 -1.00
CA SER A 37 14.73 -5.08 -0.44
C SER A 37 14.34 -6.34 0.31
N ARG A 38 15.22 -7.31 0.29
CA ARG A 38 15.16 -8.48 1.16
C ARG A 38 16.02 -8.22 2.39
N LEU A 39 15.41 -8.31 3.56
CA LEU A 39 16.09 -8.16 4.84
C LEU A 39 16.20 -9.52 5.53
N THR A 40 17.34 -9.80 6.14
CA THR A 40 17.52 -10.90 7.08
C THR A 40 17.49 -10.31 8.48
N LEU A 41 16.58 -10.80 9.31
CA LEU A 41 16.33 -10.25 10.63
C LEU A 41 16.72 -11.24 11.72
N TYR A 42 17.42 -10.75 12.73
CA TYR A 42 17.66 -11.47 13.97
C TYR A 42 16.66 -11.03 15.05
N ARG A 43 15.99 -11.97 15.68
CA ARG A 43 15.05 -11.69 16.75
C ARG A 43 15.79 -11.47 18.06
N GLY A 44 15.88 -10.22 18.51
CA GLY A 44 16.34 -9.84 19.84
C GLY A 44 15.25 -10.03 20.91
N ARG A 45 15.49 -9.61 22.14
CA ARG A 45 14.53 -9.73 23.24
C ARG A 45 13.26 -8.86 23.04
N GLU A 46 13.43 -7.63 22.58
CA GLU A 46 12.35 -6.64 22.45
C GLU A 46 12.21 -6.06 21.02
N SER A 47 13.14 -6.39 20.13
CA SER A 47 13.15 -5.83 18.78
C SER A 47 13.84 -6.78 17.80
N TYR A 48 13.56 -6.57 16.50
CA TYR A 48 14.33 -7.22 15.46
C TYR A 48 15.54 -6.36 15.08
N ILE A 49 16.64 -7.01 14.75
CA ILE A 49 17.89 -6.39 14.30
C ILE A 49 18.14 -6.86 12.89
N VAL A 50 18.44 -5.91 11.98
CA VAL A 50 18.80 -6.26 10.60
C VAL A 50 20.21 -6.86 10.61
N ASP A 51 20.32 -8.11 10.19
CA ASP A 51 21.59 -8.83 10.05
C ASP A 51 22.16 -8.62 8.63
N ASP A 52 21.32 -8.76 7.61
CA ASP A 52 21.68 -8.52 6.20
C ASP A 52 20.55 -7.81 5.47
N ALA A 53 20.91 -7.04 4.42
CA ALA A 53 19.99 -6.32 3.57
C ALA A 53 20.47 -6.34 2.12
N LYS A 54 19.61 -6.78 1.20
CA LYS A 54 19.88 -6.88 -0.22
C LYS A 54 18.79 -6.15 -1.00
N ALA A 55 19.16 -5.12 -1.77
CA ALA A 55 18.25 -4.48 -2.71
C ALA A 55 17.86 -5.47 -3.81
N ILE A 56 16.57 -5.56 -4.11
CA ILE A 56 16.00 -6.35 -5.19
C ILE A 56 15.70 -5.42 -6.36
N ASP A 57 15.04 -4.29 -6.08
CA ASP A 57 14.68 -3.29 -7.07
C ASP A 57 14.76 -1.88 -6.47
N VAL A 58 15.09 -0.90 -7.27
CA VAL A 58 15.20 0.51 -6.86
C VAL A 58 14.39 1.36 -7.82
N PHE A 59 13.31 1.96 -7.32
CA PHE A 59 12.40 2.79 -8.10
C PHE A 59 12.97 4.20 -8.31
N PHE A 60 13.98 4.34 -9.17
CA PHE A 60 14.68 5.61 -9.40
C PHE A 60 13.76 6.70 -9.91
N GLY A 61 12.85 6.40 -10.84
CA GLY A 61 11.91 7.38 -11.40
C GLY A 61 11.01 8.05 -10.38
N LEU A 62 10.80 7.44 -9.20
CA LEU A 62 10.05 8.06 -8.10
C LEU A 62 10.83 9.17 -7.39
N ARG A 63 12.15 9.16 -7.48
CA ARG A 63 13.02 10.14 -6.77
C ARG A 63 13.23 11.42 -7.56
N GLU A 64 12.91 11.40 -8.84
CA GLU A 64 13.10 12.51 -9.77
C GLU A 64 11.92 13.48 -9.79
N ASP A 65 10.77 13.05 -9.22
CA ASP A 65 9.51 13.80 -9.22
C ASP A 65 8.88 13.79 -7.83
N ILE A 66 8.63 14.97 -7.27
CA ILE A 66 8.09 15.12 -5.91
C ILE A 66 6.63 14.62 -5.80
N GLU A 67 5.84 14.75 -6.86
CA GLU A 67 4.45 14.28 -6.87
C GLU A 67 4.43 12.75 -6.87
N LYS A 68 5.26 12.11 -7.73
CA LYS A 68 5.43 10.66 -7.73
C LYS A 68 5.94 10.14 -6.39
N LEU A 69 6.93 10.80 -5.82
CA LEU A 69 7.49 10.42 -4.52
C LEU A 69 6.43 10.52 -3.41
N SER A 70 5.62 11.57 -3.42
CA SER A 70 4.56 11.78 -2.43
C SER A 70 3.48 10.71 -2.55
N LEU A 71 3.03 10.40 -3.78
CA LEU A 71 2.05 9.34 -4.02
C LEU A 71 2.59 7.95 -3.68
N ALA A 72 3.87 7.69 -3.97
CA ALA A 72 4.54 6.44 -3.62
C ALA A 72 4.60 6.25 -2.09
N ASN A 73 4.96 7.29 -1.33
CA ASN A 73 4.93 7.26 0.13
C ASN A 73 3.51 7.00 0.66
N TYR A 74 2.52 7.68 0.10
CA TYR A 74 1.12 7.47 0.45
C TYR A 74 0.68 6.01 0.26
N PHE A 75 1.02 5.36 -0.87
CA PHE A 75 0.72 3.95 -1.07
C PHE A 75 1.42 3.04 -0.07
N CYS A 76 2.67 3.33 0.28
CA CYS A 76 3.39 2.56 1.29
C CYS A 76 2.76 2.70 2.68
N GLU A 77 2.34 3.91 3.06
CA GLU A 77 1.64 4.15 4.33
C GLU A 77 0.29 3.43 4.36
N LEU A 78 -0.50 3.57 3.29
CA LEU A 78 -1.81 2.94 3.18
C LEU A 78 -1.71 1.40 3.26
N ALA A 79 -0.75 0.81 2.53
CA ALA A 79 -0.48 -0.62 2.62
C ALA A 79 -0.07 -1.05 4.03
N GLY A 80 0.75 -0.24 4.71
CA GLY A 80 1.15 -0.50 6.09
C GLY A 80 -0.01 -0.42 7.09
N GLU A 81 -1.00 0.46 6.88
CA GLU A 81 -2.19 0.57 7.74
C GLU A 81 -3.14 -0.61 7.56
N PHE A 82 -3.36 -1.03 6.31
CA PHE A 82 -4.31 -2.09 6.00
C PHE A 82 -3.72 -3.50 6.11
N SER A 83 -2.39 -3.64 6.10
CA SER A 83 -1.79 -4.96 6.23
C SER A 83 -2.06 -5.57 7.59
N PRO A 84 -2.53 -6.82 7.64
CA PRO A 84 -2.83 -7.49 8.89
C PRO A 84 -1.55 -7.73 9.70
N GLU A 85 -1.65 -7.67 11.01
CA GLU A 85 -0.51 -7.96 11.89
C GLU A 85 -0.27 -9.46 12.04
N ASN A 86 1.00 -9.87 12.02
CA ASN A 86 1.46 -11.24 12.26
C ASN A 86 0.94 -12.31 11.29
N THR A 87 0.47 -11.90 10.11
CA THR A 87 0.07 -12.78 9.01
C THR A 87 0.79 -12.42 7.72
N GLU A 88 0.64 -13.18 6.67
CA GLU A 88 1.25 -12.88 5.38
C GLU A 88 0.48 -11.77 4.65
N ALA A 89 1.18 -10.71 4.28
CA ALA A 89 0.64 -9.54 3.57
C ALA A 89 1.08 -9.52 2.09
N HIS A 90 1.23 -10.69 1.48
CA HIS A 90 1.75 -10.83 0.12
C HIS A 90 0.94 -10.01 -0.91
N GLU A 91 -0.39 -10.00 -0.81
CA GLU A 91 -1.25 -9.28 -1.76
C GLU A 91 -1.07 -7.76 -1.66
N PHE A 92 -1.00 -7.22 -0.42
CA PHE A 92 -0.70 -5.80 -0.20
C PHE A 92 0.69 -5.41 -0.72
N LEU A 93 1.70 -6.24 -0.48
CA LEU A 93 3.04 -6.00 -1.00
C LEU A 93 3.05 -6.03 -2.53
N SER A 94 2.45 -7.04 -3.14
CA SER A 94 2.39 -7.20 -4.59
C SER A 94 1.66 -6.02 -5.26
N LEU A 95 0.52 -5.60 -4.70
CA LEU A 95 -0.21 -4.42 -5.17
C LEU A 95 0.66 -3.16 -5.08
N THR A 96 1.28 -2.94 -3.92
CA THR A 96 2.13 -1.77 -3.69
C THR A 96 3.29 -1.73 -4.68
N LEU A 97 4.04 -2.83 -4.84
CA LEU A 97 5.15 -2.90 -5.78
C LEU A 97 4.72 -2.64 -7.23
N ASN A 98 3.54 -3.14 -7.65
CA ASN A 98 2.99 -2.88 -8.97
C ASN A 98 2.64 -1.39 -9.15
N LEU A 99 2.03 -0.74 -8.16
CA LEU A 99 1.72 0.69 -8.19
C LEU A 99 3.00 1.54 -8.28
N LEU A 100 4.01 1.21 -7.46
CA LEU A 100 5.31 1.89 -7.49
C LEU A 100 6.01 1.73 -8.84
N HIS A 101 5.97 0.53 -9.42
CA HIS A 101 6.56 0.27 -10.74
C HIS A 101 5.85 1.06 -11.84
N LEU A 102 4.51 1.04 -11.88
CA LEU A 102 3.75 1.78 -12.89
C LEU A 102 3.98 3.29 -12.81
N LEU A 103 4.11 3.81 -11.59
CA LEU A 103 4.37 5.21 -11.31
C LEU A 103 5.82 5.61 -11.65
N SER A 104 6.79 4.76 -11.28
CA SER A 104 8.23 4.97 -11.57
C SER A 104 8.53 5.02 -13.06
N GLU A 105 7.87 4.16 -13.83
CA GLU A 105 8.09 4.00 -15.29
C GLU A 105 7.14 4.85 -16.16
N ASP A 106 6.38 5.77 -15.57
CA ASP A 106 5.39 6.60 -16.27
C ASP A 106 4.37 5.81 -17.12
N LYS A 107 4.11 4.56 -16.75
CA LYS A 107 3.18 3.69 -17.49
C LYS A 107 1.72 4.09 -17.31
N ARG A 108 1.41 4.79 -16.23
CA ARG A 108 0.09 5.36 -15.93
C ARG A 108 0.26 6.65 -15.14
N SER A 109 -0.67 7.60 -15.34
CA SER A 109 -0.68 8.87 -14.62
C SER A 109 -0.97 8.69 -13.12
N ALA A 110 -0.47 9.60 -12.30
CA ALA A 110 -0.73 9.65 -10.86
C ALA A 110 -2.23 9.74 -10.55
N ASP A 111 -2.98 10.56 -11.31
CA ASP A 111 -4.43 10.74 -11.18
C ASP A 111 -5.22 9.45 -11.42
N PHE A 112 -4.73 8.56 -12.30
CA PHE A 112 -5.33 7.25 -12.51
C PHE A 112 -4.92 6.25 -11.43
N LEU A 113 -3.63 6.23 -11.06
CA LEU A 113 -3.10 5.25 -10.11
C LEU A 113 -3.63 5.47 -8.69
N LYS A 114 -3.87 6.72 -8.29
CA LYS A 114 -4.34 7.04 -6.95
C LYS A 114 -5.69 6.37 -6.63
N PRO A 115 -6.80 6.67 -7.33
CA PRO A 115 -8.09 6.05 -7.03
C PRO A 115 -8.10 4.53 -7.24
N VAL A 116 -7.39 4.02 -8.25
CA VAL A 116 -7.30 2.58 -8.49
C VAL A 116 -6.57 1.87 -7.36
N GLY A 117 -5.46 2.44 -6.88
CA GLY A 117 -4.69 1.90 -5.76
C GLY A 117 -5.49 1.89 -4.46
N GLU A 118 -6.16 3.01 -4.14
CA GLU A 118 -7.04 3.14 -2.97
C GLU A 118 -8.15 2.09 -2.99
N LEU A 119 -8.88 1.99 -4.10
CA LEU A 119 -10.00 1.05 -4.24
C LEU A 119 -9.53 -0.41 -4.12
N ARG A 120 -8.39 -0.75 -4.73
CA ARG A 120 -7.80 -2.09 -4.63
C ARG A 120 -7.33 -2.42 -3.21
N MET A 121 -6.75 -1.45 -2.49
CA MET A 121 -6.35 -1.65 -1.09
C MET A 121 -7.56 -1.82 -0.18
N LEU A 122 -8.62 -1.04 -0.38
CA LEU A 122 -9.90 -1.23 0.33
C LEU A 122 -10.49 -2.61 0.06
N ALA A 123 -10.45 -3.07 -1.19
CA ALA A 123 -10.92 -4.41 -1.54
C ALA A 123 -10.14 -5.51 -0.83
N LEU A 124 -8.80 -5.43 -0.79
CA LEU A 124 -7.94 -6.39 -0.08
C LEU A 124 -8.18 -6.36 1.44
N ALA A 125 -8.48 -5.19 1.99
CA ALA A 125 -8.78 -5.01 3.41
C ALA A 125 -10.22 -5.43 3.79
N GLY A 126 -11.06 -5.81 2.82
CA GLY A 126 -12.45 -6.19 3.06
C GLY A 126 -13.42 -5.02 3.21
N TYR A 127 -13.00 -3.80 2.86
CA TYR A 127 -13.82 -2.57 2.94
C TYR A 127 -14.38 -2.12 1.58
N MET A 128 -14.36 -3.01 0.58
CA MET A 128 -14.90 -2.68 -0.74
C MET A 128 -16.40 -2.39 -0.64
N PRO A 129 -16.88 -1.21 -1.05
CA PRO A 129 -18.30 -0.94 -1.12
C PRO A 129 -18.96 -1.85 -2.18
N ASP A 130 -20.23 -2.18 -1.96
CA ASP A 130 -21.02 -2.90 -2.97
C ASP A 130 -21.30 -1.97 -4.16
N LEU A 131 -20.79 -2.37 -5.32
CA LEU A 131 -20.93 -1.63 -6.58
C LEU A 131 -21.97 -2.26 -7.51
N ALA A 132 -22.58 -3.40 -7.12
CA ALA A 132 -23.45 -4.17 -7.99
C ALA A 132 -24.82 -3.53 -8.21
N GLY A 133 -25.29 -2.71 -7.24
CA GLY A 133 -26.61 -2.10 -7.35
C GLY A 133 -26.94 -1.15 -6.20
N CYS A 134 -28.18 -0.66 -6.22
CA CYS A 134 -28.68 0.17 -5.14
C CYS A 134 -28.84 -0.67 -3.87
N GLN A 135 -28.19 -0.26 -2.78
CA GLN A 135 -28.25 -0.99 -1.50
C GLN A 135 -29.64 -1.12 -0.90
N SER A 136 -30.58 -0.24 -1.26
CA SER A 136 -31.94 -0.25 -0.74
C SER A 136 -32.89 -1.10 -1.58
N CYS A 137 -32.95 -0.91 -2.90
CA CYS A 137 -33.91 -1.59 -3.75
C CYS A 137 -33.31 -2.71 -4.62
N GLY A 138 -32.00 -2.87 -4.63
CA GLY A 138 -31.30 -3.90 -5.42
C GLY A 138 -31.27 -3.66 -6.93
N ASN A 139 -31.88 -2.57 -7.42
CA ASN A 139 -31.88 -2.25 -8.83
C ASN A 139 -30.50 -1.82 -9.31
N GLU A 140 -30.24 -1.98 -10.61
CA GLU A 140 -29.05 -1.47 -11.26
C GLU A 140 -28.87 0.04 -10.99
N LEU A 141 -27.64 0.46 -10.77
CA LEU A 141 -27.32 1.86 -10.49
C LEU A 141 -27.55 2.71 -11.76
N PRO A 142 -28.14 3.92 -11.61
CA PRO A 142 -28.21 4.88 -12.72
C PRO A 142 -26.82 5.44 -13.05
N ASP A 143 -26.71 6.17 -14.15
CA ASP A 143 -25.46 6.83 -14.57
C ASP A 143 -24.91 7.78 -13.50
N GLU A 144 -25.76 8.35 -12.67
CA GLU A 144 -25.37 9.24 -11.55
C GLU A 144 -25.94 8.68 -10.23
N PRO A 145 -25.27 7.67 -9.62
CA PRO A 145 -25.68 7.15 -8.32
C PRO A 145 -25.27 8.11 -7.19
N VAL A 146 -25.97 8.02 -6.07
CA VAL A 146 -25.62 8.71 -4.83
C VAL A 146 -24.78 7.78 -3.97
N PHE A 147 -23.58 8.20 -3.58
CA PHE A 147 -22.75 7.44 -2.65
C PHE A 147 -22.92 7.93 -1.22
N SER A 148 -23.39 7.08 -0.34
CA SER A 148 -23.51 7.38 1.08
C SER A 148 -22.27 6.98 1.85
N LEU A 149 -21.57 7.97 2.41
CA LEU A 149 -20.42 7.73 3.29
C LEU A 149 -20.83 6.99 4.57
N ARG A 150 -22.03 7.27 5.10
CA ARG A 150 -22.54 6.63 6.31
C ARG A 150 -22.79 5.14 6.12
N HIS A 151 -23.30 4.75 4.95
CA HIS A 151 -23.67 3.37 4.62
C HIS A 151 -22.60 2.66 3.79
N ALA A 152 -21.53 3.38 3.40
CA ALA A 152 -20.44 2.88 2.56
C ALA A 152 -20.96 2.17 1.29
N GLY A 153 -21.94 2.79 0.60
CA GLY A 153 -22.57 2.16 -0.55
C GLY A 153 -23.32 3.11 -1.47
N PHE A 154 -23.75 2.57 -2.60
CA PHE A 154 -24.45 3.32 -3.64
C PHE A 154 -25.96 3.16 -3.55
N PHE A 155 -26.67 4.24 -3.87
CA PHE A 155 -28.12 4.32 -3.90
C PHE A 155 -28.59 4.97 -5.21
N CYS A 156 -29.74 4.55 -5.71
CA CYS A 156 -30.43 5.33 -6.72
C CYS A 156 -31.01 6.60 -6.08
N ARG A 157 -31.31 7.64 -6.87
CA ARG A 157 -31.82 8.94 -6.35
C ARG A 157 -33.08 8.80 -5.51
N ASN A 158 -33.95 7.82 -5.81
CA ASN A 158 -35.20 7.61 -5.08
C ASN A 158 -35.01 6.90 -3.72
N CYS A 159 -33.84 6.26 -3.52
CA CYS A 159 -33.52 5.52 -2.30
C CYS A 159 -32.41 6.17 -1.49
N ALA A 160 -31.84 7.25 -2.00
CA ALA A 160 -30.76 7.97 -1.32
C ALA A 160 -31.24 8.44 0.06
N PRO A 161 -30.43 8.27 1.12
CA PRO A 161 -30.74 8.80 2.44
C PRO A 161 -30.87 10.33 2.43
N ASP A 162 -31.79 10.87 3.23
CA ASP A 162 -31.98 12.32 3.36
C ASP A 162 -30.70 12.99 3.90
N GLY A 163 -30.25 14.04 3.21
CA GLY A 163 -29.11 14.88 3.65
C GLY A 163 -27.74 14.46 3.08
N GLU A 164 -27.69 13.64 2.05
CA GLU A 164 -26.47 13.30 1.28
C GLU A 164 -26.52 13.81 -0.17
#